data_40af37af49f7669317a5c4ee7ba3b126
#
_entry.id   40af37af49f7669317a5c4ee7ba3b126
#
_cell.length_a   1.000
_cell.length_b   1.000
_cell.length_c   1.000
_cell.angle_alpha   90.00
_cell.angle_beta   90.00
_cell.angle_gamma   90.00
#
_symmetry.space_group_name_H-M   'P 1'
#
loop_
_entity.id
_entity.type
_entity.pdbx_description
1 polymer ?
#
loop_
_entity_poly.entity_id
_entity_poly.type
_entity_poly.pdbx_seq_one_letter_code
_entity_poly.pdbx_strand_id
1 'polypeptide(L)'
;MNRHTRWIALGLVVGGAACSDIANPIRNDFYEWRLIVPSATGPGNDSLTFHWPRERLPVRVWVENAASLPENVPKAIAAWRAAFLYGEFDATIVSDSSSADVIIRAGAAPGTQFSRVRVHSALAPECAGATDLNVSDDHKQLILPVRVYIDPRSDPNAPNLPPCLALTTTHELGHALGIWRHSGVATDLMFADPSVPGPSDRDLATAEVIYHVPPNVEAVGP
;
A
#
# COMPACT_ATOMS: atom_id res chain seq x y z
N MET A 1 5.00 44.88 43.43
CA MET A 1 4.17 44.05 42.55
C MET A 1 5.06 43.51 41.44
N ASN A 2 5.35 42.20 41.50
CA ASN A 2 6.46 41.57 40.79
C ASN A 2 6.19 41.36 39.29
N ARG A 3 6.98 41.97 38.41
CA ARG A 3 6.97 41.78 36.94
C ARG A 3 7.33 40.34 36.51
N HIS A 4 7.92 39.53 37.36
CA HIS A 4 8.40 38.18 37.02
C HIS A 4 7.30 37.13 36.95
N THR A 5 6.17 37.32 37.65
CA THR A 5 5.09 36.30 37.72
C THR A 5 4.24 36.25 36.44
N ARG A 6 4.23 37.30 35.62
CA ARG A 6 3.40 37.33 34.38
C ARG A 6 4.03 36.57 33.21
N TRP A 7 5.35 36.40 33.19
CA TRP A 7 6.02 35.68 32.08
C TRP A 7 5.95 34.16 32.21
N ILE A 8 5.87 33.64 33.44
CA ILE A 8 5.78 32.19 33.70
C ILE A 8 4.40 31.66 33.26
N ALA A 9 3.32 32.43 33.45
CA ALA A 9 1.99 32.02 33.05
C ALA A 9 1.79 31.97 31.52
N LEU A 10 2.48 32.85 30.76
CA LEU A 10 2.38 32.87 29.31
C LEU A 10 3.16 31.71 28.67
N GLY A 11 4.29 31.30 29.25
CA GLY A 11 5.08 30.16 28.78
C GLY A 11 4.39 28.82 28.93
N LEU A 12 3.61 28.63 29.99
CA LEU A 12 2.88 27.40 30.26
C LEU A 12 1.69 27.17 29.30
N VAL A 13 1.04 28.25 28.84
CA VAL A 13 -0.10 28.16 27.92
C VAL A 13 0.36 27.80 26.50
N VAL A 14 1.53 28.30 26.07
CA VAL A 14 2.08 27.98 24.75
C VAL A 14 2.59 26.53 24.68
N GLY A 15 3.16 26.00 25.77
CA GLY A 15 3.62 24.62 25.84
C GLY A 15 2.49 23.58 25.83
N GLY A 16 1.33 23.91 26.38
CA GLY A 16 0.17 23.02 26.40
C GLY A 16 -0.51 22.84 25.03
N ALA A 17 -0.53 23.88 24.21
CA ALA A 17 -1.11 23.83 22.86
C ALA A 17 -0.25 22.99 21.89
N ALA A 18 1.07 23.06 21.98
CA ALA A 18 1.97 22.28 21.13
C ALA A 18 1.92 20.77 21.40
N CYS A 19 1.62 20.35 22.63
CA CYS A 19 1.50 18.93 22.96
C CYS A 19 0.18 18.31 22.52
N SER A 20 -0.89 19.07 22.35
CA SER A 20 -2.19 18.55 21.89
C SER A 20 -2.19 18.14 20.42
N ASP A 21 -1.46 18.86 19.56
CA ASP A 21 -1.35 18.53 18.13
C ASP A 21 -0.52 17.25 17.89
N ILE A 22 0.47 16.98 18.74
CA ILE A 22 1.29 15.76 18.65
C ILE A 22 0.50 14.54 19.15
N ALA A 23 -0.32 14.73 20.18
CA ALA A 23 -1.08 13.64 20.79
C ALA A 23 -2.33 13.22 20.01
N ASN A 24 -2.83 14.07 19.12
CA ASN A 24 -4.01 13.79 18.32
C ASN A 24 -3.94 14.49 16.94
N PRO A 25 -3.05 14.04 16.04
CA PRO A 25 -2.95 14.60 14.71
C PRO A 25 -4.29 14.45 13.99
N ILE A 26 -4.79 15.55 13.41
CA ILE A 26 -6.02 15.54 12.63
C ILE A 26 -5.73 14.80 11.32
N ARG A 27 -6.13 13.54 11.22
CA ARG A 27 -6.00 12.70 10.03
C ARG A 27 -7.32 12.70 9.28
N ASN A 28 -7.64 13.79 8.58
CA ASN A 28 -8.95 14.00 7.98
C ASN A 28 -9.00 13.69 6.47
N ASP A 29 -7.87 13.40 5.84
CA ASP A 29 -7.81 13.24 4.39
C ASP A 29 -7.30 11.86 3.99
N PHE A 30 -8.11 10.84 4.27
CA PHE A 30 -7.90 9.45 3.82
C PHE A 30 -9.18 8.93 3.16
N TYR A 31 -9.08 7.84 2.43
CA TYR A 31 -10.22 7.19 1.77
C TYR A 31 -10.42 5.76 2.28
N GLU A 32 -11.56 5.15 1.93
CA GLU A 32 -11.87 3.76 2.30
C GLU A 32 -10.93 2.81 1.56
N TRP A 33 -10.14 2.04 2.31
CA TRP A 33 -9.12 1.11 1.80
C TRP A 33 -9.51 -0.36 1.94
N ARG A 34 -10.53 -0.65 2.77
CA ARG A 34 -10.90 -2.01 3.13
C ARG A 34 -11.54 -2.75 1.96
N LEU A 35 -11.19 -4.01 1.84
CA LEU A 35 -11.82 -4.90 0.88
C LEU A 35 -13.19 -5.34 1.43
N ILE A 36 -14.22 -5.15 0.64
CA ILE A 36 -15.57 -5.61 0.97
C ILE A 36 -15.87 -6.84 0.13
N VAL A 37 -16.13 -7.96 0.79
CA VAL A 37 -16.43 -9.25 0.16
C VAL A 37 -17.71 -9.84 0.74
N PRO A 38 -18.43 -10.74 0.02
CA PRO A 38 -19.52 -11.48 0.61
C PRO A 38 -19.07 -12.21 1.88
N SER A 39 -19.90 -12.22 2.92
CA SER A 39 -19.53 -12.81 4.21
C SER A 39 -19.23 -14.30 4.08
N ALA A 40 -18.17 -14.76 4.76
CA ALA A 40 -17.79 -16.17 4.83
C ALA A 40 -18.76 -17.03 5.64
N THR A 41 -19.52 -16.42 6.55
CA THR A 41 -20.30 -17.14 7.56
C THR A 41 -21.81 -16.96 7.46
N GLY A 42 -22.32 -16.12 6.54
CA GLY A 42 -23.75 -15.86 6.45
C GLY A 42 -24.11 -14.75 5.47
N PRO A 43 -25.34 -14.24 5.53
CA PRO A 43 -25.76 -13.13 4.68
C PRO A 43 -25.03 -11.83 5.08
N GLY A 44 -24.73 -10.98 4.08
CA GLY A 44 -24.05 -9.70 4.29
C GLY A 44 -22.65 -9.68 3.70
N ASN A 45 -21.83 -8.74 4.15
CA ASN A 45 -20.46 -8.53 3.68
C ASN A 45 -19.49 -8.47 4.86
N ASP A 46 -18.31 -9.03 4.65
CA ASP A 46 -17.16 -8.85 5.52
C ASP A 46 -16.32 -7.67 5.03
N SER A 47 -15.81 -6.89 5.96
CA SER A 47 -14.91 -5.76 5.71
C SER A 47 -13.51 -6.15 6.17
N LEU A 48 -12.60 -6.36 5.20
CA LEU A 48 -11.27 -6.90 5.46
C LEU A 48 -10.25 -5.77 5.49
N THR A 49 -9.38 -5.80 6.50
CA THR A 49 -8.25 -4.89 6.65
C THR A 49 -6.99 -5.66 7.00
N PHE A 50 -5.89 -5.23 6.40
CA PHE A 50 -4.59 -5.85 6.52
C PHE A 50 -3.49 -4.79 6.56
N HIS A 51 -2.47 -5.05 7.31
CA HIS A 51 -1.15 -4.44 7.16
C HIS A 51 -0.07 -5.46 7.59
N TRP A 52 1.15 -5.26 7.14
CA TRP A 52 2.26 -6.13 7.52
C TRP A 52 2.53 -6.00 9.02
N PRO A 53 2.52 -7.11 9.77
CA PRO A 53 2.82 -7.08 11.19
C PRO A 53 4.32 -6.80 11.42
N ARG A 54 4.63 -6.16 12.53
CA ARG A 54 5.98 -5.67 12.83
C ARG A 54 7.06 -6.75 12.83
N GLU A 55 6.70 -7.96 13.23
CA GLU A 55 7.58 -9.13 13.24
C GLU A 55 7.94 -9.67 11.86
N ARG A 56 7.24 -9.22 10.81
CA ARG A 56 7.53 -9.55 9.41
C ARG A 56 8.28 -8.44 8.67
N LEU A 57 8.67 -7.37 9.37
CA LEU A 57 9.46 -6.31 8.76
C LEU A 57 10.96 -6.60 8.83
N PRO A 58 11.72 -6.30 7.81
CA PRO A 58 11.27 -5.77 6.50
C PRO A 58 10.57 -6.84 5.66
N VAL A 59 9.51 -6.46 4.96
CA VAL A 59 8.78 -7.34 4.02
C VAL A 59 9.74 -7.80 2.93
N ARG A 60 9.80 -9.11 2.68
CA ARG A 60 10.70 -9.72 1.70
C ARG A 60 10.05 -9.69 0.32
N VAL A 61 10.61 -8.91 -0.59
CA VAL A 61 10.10 -8.73 -1.95
C VAL A 61 11.02 -9.40 -2.95
N TRP A 62 10.52 -10.40 -3.66
CA TRP A 62 11.23 -10.93 -4.81
C TRP A 62 10.75 -10.25 -6.09
N VAL A 63 11.70 -9.90 -6.95
CA VAL A 63 11.47 -9.14 -8.18
C VAL A 63 12.02 -9.93 -9.36
N GLU A 64 11.16 -10.19 -10.35
CA GLU A 64 11.61 -10.79 -11.60
C GLU A 64 12.55 -9.83 -12.34
N ASN A 65 13.67 -10.38 -12.85
CA ASN A 65 14.62 -9.59 -13.65
C ASN A 65 14.11 -9.41 -15.09
N ALA A 66 13.00 -8.68 -15.21
CA ALA A 66 12.34 -8.43 -16.49
C ALA A 66 11.71 -7.03 -16.52
N ALA A 67 11.52 -6.50 -17.70
CA ALA A 67 10.91 -5.19 -17.96
C ALA A 67 11.39 -4.11 -16.96
N SER A 68 11.64 -3.18 -16.70
CA SER A 68 12.13 -2.17 -15.74
C SER A 68 11.81 -2.47 -14.25
N LEU A 69 11.37 -3.69 -13.90
CA LEU A 69 11.00 -4.03 -12.51
C LEU A 69 12.15 -3.86 -11.52
N PRO A 70 13.41 -4.30 -11.81
CA PRO A 70 14.53 -4.12 -10.90
C PRO A 70 14.84 -2.64 -10.57
N GLU A 71 14.46 -1.72 -11.46
CA GLU A 71 14.64 -0.28 -11.25
C GLU A 71 13.42 0.36 -10.56
N ASN A 72 12.20 -0.08 -10.91
CA ASN A 72 10.95 0.53 -10.46
C ASN A 72 10.59 0.10 -9.03
N VAL A 73 10.79 -1.18 -8.66
CA VAL A 73 10.41 -1.69 -7.35
C VAL A 73 11.13 -0.98 -6.19
N PRO A 74 12.46 -0.75 -6.24
CA PRO A 74 13.12 0.03 -5.19
C PRO A 74 12.57 1.44 -5.03
N LYS A 75 12.21 2.09 -6.16
CA LYS A 75 11.62 3.44 -6.16
C LYS A 75 10.21 3.42 -5.55
N ALA A 76 9.40 2.42 -5.90
CA ALA A 76 8.06 2.23 -5.35
C ALA A 76 8.11 1.98 -3.83
N ILE A 77 9.01 1.12 -3.36
CA ILE A 77 9.25 0.91 -1.92
C ILE A 77 9.60 2.23 -1.23
N ALA A 78 10.54 3.00 -1.80
CA ALA A 78 10.95 4.28 -1.23
C ALA A 78 9.80 5.31 -1.19
N ALA A 79 8.95 5.34 -2.21
CA ALA A 79 7.80 6.23 -2.27
C ALA A 79 6.78 5.93 -1.17
N TRP A 80 6.44 4.66 -0.95
CA TRP A 80 5.52 4.28 0.12
C TRP A 80 6.12 4.40 1.52
N ARG A 81 7.42 4.12 1.66
CA ARG A 81 8.12 4.29 2.95
C ARG A 81 8.02 5.72 3.48
N ALA A 82 7.86 6.71 2.60
CA ALA A 82 7.71 8.11 2.98
C ALA A 82 6.48 8.40 3.85
N ALA A 83 5.45 7.52 3.85
CA ALA A 83 4.29 7.62 4.75
C ALA A 83 4.62 7.29 6.21
N PHE A 84 5.76 6.64 6.48
CA PHE A 84 6.00 5.96 7.76
C PHE A 84 7.22 6.54 8.48
N LEU A 85 6.96 7.48 9.38
CA LEU A 85 8.01 8.20 10.12
C LEU A 85 8.73 7.33 11.17
N TYR A 86 8.08 6.28 11.65
CA TYR A 86 8.57 5.43 12.75
C TYR A 86 8.90 4.00 12.30
N GLY A 87 9.00 3.77 10.98
CA GLY A 87 9.34 2.47 10.42
C GLY A 87 8.25 1.42 10.59
N GLU A 88 6.99 1.85 10.54
CA GLU A 88 5.81 0.97 10.55
C GLU A 88 5.75 0.09 9.32
N PHE A 89 6.37 0.53 8.23
CA PHE A 89 6.59 -0.26 7.03
C PHE A 89 8.04 -0.14 6.56
N ASP A 90 8.61 -1.28 6.21
CA ASP A 90 9.87 -1.41 5.48
C ASP A 90 9.85 -2.65 4.60
N ALA A 91 10.60 -2.64 3.49
CA ALA A 91 10.71 -3.77 2.57
C ALA A 91 12.15 -3.92 2.07
N THR A 92 12.55 -5.16 1.82
CA THR A 92 13.86 -5.51 1.27
C THR A 92 13.72 -6.45 0.09
N ILE A 93 14.59 -6.29 -0.91
CA ILE A 93 14.61 -7.17 -2.07
C ILE A 93 15.44 -8.43 -1.74
N VAL A 94 14.84 -9.60 -2.02
CA VAL A 94 15.46 -10.90 -1.81
C VAL A 94 15.73 -11.59 -3.15
N SER A 95 16.76 -12.46 -3.19
CA SER A 95 17.14 -13.19 -4.39
C SER A 95 16.36 -14.49 -4.59
N ASP A 96 15.83 -15.06 -3.50
CA ASP A 96 15.08 -16.31 -3.52
C ASP A 96 13.57 -16.06 -3.39
N SER A 97 12.83 -16.41 -4.45
CA SER A 97 11.36 -16.27 -4.47
C SER A 97 10.63 -17.20 -3.50
N SER A 98 11.27 -18.30 -3.08
CA SER A 98 10.64 -19.23 -2.13
C SER A 98 10.53 -18.67 -0.71
N SER A 99 11.36 -17.67 -0.40
CA SER A 99 11.37 -16.98 0.89
C SER A 99 10.63 -15.64 0.87
N ALA A 100 10.04 -15.26 -0.28
CA ALA A 100 9.43 -13.95 -0.45
C ALA A 100 8.03 -13.87 0.16
N ASP A 101 7.73 -12.72 0.76
CA ASP A 101 6.39 -12.37 1.22
C ASP A 101 5.55 -11.75 0.07
N VAL A 102 6.24 -11.05 -0.85
CA VAL A 102 5.66 -10.46 -2.07
C VAL A 102 6.48 -10.90 -3.27
N ILE A 103 5.83 -11.35 -4.33
CA ILE A 103 6.44 -11.71 -5.61
C ILE A 103 5.95 -10.75 -6.69
N ILE A 104 6.86 -10.04 -7.34
CA ILE A 104 6.54 -9.11 -8.43
C ILE A 104 7.06 -9.67 -9.75
N ARG A 105 6.16 -9.84 -10.73
CA ARG A 105 6.45 -10.42 -12.03
C ARG A 105 6.05 -9.50 -13.17
N ALA A 106 6.77 -9.61 -14.28
CA ALA A 106 6.37 -9.01 -15.55
C ALA A 106 5.36 -9.91 -16.29
N GLY A 107 4.40 -9.29 -16.97
CA GLY A 107 3.38 -9.97 -17.75
C GLY A 107 1.99 -10.00 -17.10
N ALA A 108 1.04 -10.46 -17.90
CA ALA A 108 -0.36 -10.53 -17.48
C ALA A 108 -0.55 -11.54 -16.31
N ALA A 109 -1.46 -11.20 -15.41
CA ALA A 109 -1.86 -12.12 -14.37
C ALA A 109 -2.48 -13.39 -14.96
N PRO A 110 -2.17 -14.60 -14.46
CA PRO A 110 -2.73 -15.85 -14.97
C PRO A 110 -4.27 -15.85 -14.94
N GLY A 111 -4.89 -16.41 -15.98
CA GLY A 111 -6.36 -16.53 -16.05
C GLY A 111 -6.96 -17.45 -15.00
N THR A 112 -6.20 -18.41 -14.48
CA THR A 112 -6.59 -19.26 -13.36
C THR A 112 -6.38 -18.49 -12.06
N GLN A 113 -7.44 -18.28 -11.30
CA GLN A 113 -7.36 -17.64 -10.00
C GLN A 113 -6.62 -18.55 -9.02
N PHE A 114 -5.36 -18.20 -8.73
CA PHE A 114 -4.65 -18.71 -7.57
C PHE A 114 -5.03 -17.96 -6.30
N SER A 115 -5.79 -16.89 -6.42
CA SER A 115 -6.27 -16.08 -5.32
C SER A 115 -7.78 -15.86 -5.43
N ARG A 116 -8.44 -15.75 -4.30
CA ARG A 116 -9.89 -15.49 -4.23
C ARG A 116 -10.23 -14.04 -4.53
N VAL A 117 -9.27 -13.15 -4.36
CA VAL A 117 -9.43 -11.73 -4.63
C VAL A 117 -8.29 -11.24 -5.50
N ARG A 118 -8.65 -10.62 -6.60
CA ARG A 118 -7.73 -9.93 -7.48
C ARG A 118 -8.15 -8.48 -7.60
N VAL A 119 -7.25 -7.57 -7.26
CA VAL A 119 -7.42 -6.15 -7.52
C VAL A 119 -6.77 -5.85 -8.88
N HIS A 120 -7.53 -5.25 -9.77
CA HIS A 120 -7.09 -4.87 -11.11
C HIS A 120 -7.03 -3.36 -11.23
N SER A 121 -5.95 -2.86 -11.79
CA SER A 121 -5.84 -1.47 -12.21
C SER A 121 -6.06 -1.38 -13.71
N ALA A 122 -7.06 -0.61 -14.13
CA ALA A 122 -7.28 -0.26 -15.52
C ALA A 122 -6.32 0.87 -15.91
N LEU A 123 -5.02 0.62 -15.76
CA LEU A 123 -4.00 1.58 -16.15
C LEU A 123 -3.94 1.67 -17.68
N ALA A 124 -3.35 2.75 -18.19
CA ALA A 124 -3.26 3.14 -19.59
C ALA A 124 -3.15 1.99 -20.59
N PRO A 125 -3.47 2.18 -21.89
CA PRO A 125 -3.38 1.12 -22.89
C PRO A 125 -1.97 0.51 -23.02
N GLU A 126 -0.94 1.23 -22.56
CA GLU A 126 0.47 0.81 -22.63
C GLU A 126 0.84 -0.27 -21.60
N CYS A 127 0.19 -0.31 -20.46
CA CYS A 127 0.46 -1.30 -19.42
C CYS A 127 -0.75 -1.54 -18.52
N ALA A 128 -0.75 -2.63 -17.77
CA ALA A 128 -1.73 -2.92 -16.73
C ALA A 128 -1.07 -3.54 -15.52
N GLY A 129 -1.74 -3.47 -14.38
CA GLY A 129 -1.36 -4.11 -13.14
C GLY A 129 -2.44 -5.02 -12.58
N ALA A 130 -2.02 -5.96 -11.75
CA ALA A 130 -2.92 -6.76 -10.93
C ALA A 130 -2.20 -7.24 -9.68
N THR A 131 -2.89 -7.20 -8.56
CA THR A 131 -2.43 -7.79 -7.29
C THR A 131 -3.36 -8.90 -6.86
N ASP A 132 -2.81 -10.10 -6.72
CA ASP A 132 -3.51 -11.28 -6.23
C ASP A 132 -3.36 -11.41 -4.71
N LEU A 133 -4.48 -11.35 -4.01
CA LEU A 133 -4.61 -11.52 -2.58
C LEU A 133 -5.23 -12.90 -2.30
N ASN A 134 -4.43 -13.85 -1.82
CA ASN A 134 -4.92 -15.17 -1.49
C ASN A 134 -5.51 -15.20 -0.07
N VAL A 135 -6.72 -14.68 0.07
CA VAL A 135 -7.44 -14.65 1.35
C VAL A 135 -8.09 -16.01 1.60
N SER A 136 -7.99 -16.55 2.84
CA SER A 136 -8.61 -17.81 3.25
C SER A 136 -10.14 -17.78 3.17
N ASP A 137 -10.78 -18.97 3.20
CA ASP A 137 -12.25 -19.11 3.11
C ASP A 137 -13.00 -18.42 4.25
N ASP A 138 -12.40 -18.39 5.43
CA ASP A 138 -12.95 -17.74 6.62
C ASP A 138 -12.61 -16.27 6.72
N HIS A 139 -11.95 -15.71 5.71
CA HIS A 139 -11.50 -14.30 5.60
C HIS A 139 -10.55 -13.83 6.71
N LYS A 140 -9.85 -14.74 7.38
CA LYS A 140 -8.97 -14.40 8.51
C LYS A 140 -7.49 -14.40 8.16
N GLN A 141 -7.11 -15.02 7.03
CA GLN A 141 -5.72 -15.20 6.67
C GLN A 141 -5.43 -14.71 5.26
N LEU A 142 -4.32 -14.00 5.09
CA LEU A 142 -3.68 -13.73 3.81
C LEU A 142 -2.56 -14.75 3.62
N ILE A 143 -2.77 -15.69 2.71
CA ILE A 143 -1.81 -16.77 2.42
C ILE A 143 -0.73 -16.23 1.49
N LEU A 144 0.49 -16.16 2.01
CA LEU A 144 1.64 -15.63 1.27
C LEU A 144 2.18 -16.62 0.22
N PRO A 145 2.85 -16.13 -0.79
CA PRO A 145 3.16 -14.72 -1.06
C PRO A 145 2.00 -13.96 -1.73
N VAL A 146 1.91 -12.65 -1.47
CA VAL A 146 1.15 -11.73 -2.34
C VAL A 146 1.81 -11.72 -3.71
N ARG A 147 1.01 -11.80 -4.80
CA ARG A 147 1.53 -11.80 -6.16
C ARG A 147 1.10 -10.55 -6.91
N VAL A 148 2.08 -9.84 -7.42
CA VAL A 148 1.91 -8.62 -8.21
C VAL A 148 2.34 -8.90 -9.64
N TYR A 149 1.53 -8.48 -10.60
CA TYR A 149 1.78 -8.62 -12.02
C TYR A 149 1.79 -7.25 -12.67
N ILE A 150 2.84 -6.95 -13.42
CA ILE A 150 3.02 -5.71 -14.17
C ILE A 150 3.11 -6.09 -15.64
N ASP A 151 2.07 -5.79 -16.39
CA ASP A 151 1.88 -6.26 -17.77
C ASP A 151 2.19 -5.13 -18.79
N PRO A 152 3.36 -5.15 -19.44
CA PRO A 152 3.64 -4.25 -20.56
C PRO A 152 2.80 -4.68 -21.78
N ARG A 153 1.89 -3.83 -22.23
CA ARG A 153 0.95 -4.09 -23.33
C ARG A 153 1.36 -3.45 -24.66
N SER A 154 2.28 -2.50 -24.63
CA SER A 154 2.76 -1.80 -25.82
C SER A 154 4.15 -2.26 -26.23
N ASP A 155 4.60 -1.78 -27.39
CA ASP A 155 5.96 -2.00 -27.87
C ASP A 155 6.99 -1.58 -26.81
N PRO A 156 8.04 -2.39 -26.56
CA PRO A 156 9.10 -2.06 -25.59
C PRO A 156 9.76 -0.69 -25.81
N ASN A 157 9.71 -0.16 -27.03
CA ASN A 157 10.26 1.15 -27.37
C ASN A 157 9.24 2.29 -27.34
N ALA A 158 7.98 2.01 -26.96
CA ALA A 158 6.96 3.05 -26.86
C ALA A 158 7.35 4.06 -25.75
N PRO A 159 7.35 5.38 -26.06
CA PRO A 159 7.87 6.39 -25.13
C PRO A 159 7.06 6.49 -23.82
N ASN A 160 5.79 6.09 -23.84
CA ASN A 160 4.92 6.13 -22.67
C ASN A 160 4.98 4.85 -21.82
N LEU A 161 5.65 3.79 -22.30
CA LEU A 161 5.73 2.54 -21.56
C LEU A 161 6.54 2.65 -20.26
N PRO A 162 7.75 3.25 -20.21
CA PRO A 162 8.51 3.35 -18.99
C PRO A 162 7.79 4.10 -17.85
N PRO A 163 7.18 5.29 -18.08
CA PRO A 163 6.41 5.96 -17.03
C PRO A 163 5.16 5.16 -16.61
N CYS A 164 4.49 4.47 -17.56
CA CYS A 164 3.39 3.58 -17.23
C CYS A 164 3.82 2.46 -16.28
N LEU A 165 4.91 1.75 -16.59
CA LEU A 165 5.43 0.66 -15.76
C LEU A 165 5.84 1.15 -14.36
N ALA A 166 6.48 2.32 -14.27
CA ALA A 166 6.88 2.90 -12.98
C ALA A 166 5.66 3.23 -12.10
N LEU A 167 4.65 3.86 -12.69
CA LEU A 167 3.39 4.22 -12.03
C LEU A 167 2.65 2.95 -11.58
N THR A 168 2.46 1.99 -12.49
CA THR A 168 1.78 0.72 -12.20
C THR A 168 2.47 -0.04 -11.08
N THR A 169 3.82 -0.12 -11.11
CA THR A 169 4.58 -0.80 -10.05
C THR A 169 4.33 -0.17 -8.68
N THR A 170 4.28 1.16 -8.62
CA THR A 170 4.03 1.87 -7.35
C THR A 170 2.59 1.67 -6.89
N HIS A 171 1.62 1.70 -7.80
CA HIS A 171 0.21 1.46 -7.51
C HIS A 171 -0.02 0.04 -6.97
N GLU A 172 0.43 -0.99 -7.68
CA GLU A 172 0.24 -2.38 -7.27
C GLU A 172 0.95 -2.70 -5.95
N LEU A 173 2.10 -2.06 -5.68
CA LEU A 173 2.73 -2.17 -4.37
C LEU A 173 1.86 -1.59 -3.26
N GLY A 174 1.09 -0.52 -3.50
CA GLY A 174 0.10 0.00 -2.56
C GLY A 174 -0.95 -1.04 -2.17
N HIS A 175 -1.43 -1.85 -3.13
CA HIS A 175 -2.32 -2.98 -2.83
C HIS A 175 -1.61 -4.05 -1.99
N ALA A 176 -0.36 -4.35 -2.29
CA ALA A 176 0.43 -5.30 -1.49
C ALA A 176 0.71 -4.83 -0.06
N LEU A 177 0.62 -3.51 0.22
CA LEU A 177 0.76 -2.93 1.55
C LEU A 177 -0.50 -2.98 2.40
N GLY A 178 -1.67 -3.18 1.80
CA GLY A 178 -2.95 -3.22 2.50
C GLY A 178 -4.00 -2.22 2.02
N ILE A 179 -3.70 -1.37 1.03
CA ILE A 179 -4.70 -0.51 0.39
C ILE A 179 -5.47 -1.37 -0.62
N TRP A 180 -6.48 -2.09 -0.16
CA TRP A 180 -7.17 -3.10 -0.96
C TRP A 180 -8.33 -2.55 -1.80
N ARG A 181 -8.56 -1.25 -1.77
CA ARG A 181 -9.58 -0.58 -2.55
C ARG A 181 -9.00 0.66 -3.23
N HIS A 182 -9.50 0.94 -4.43
CA HIS A 182 -9.12 2.14 -5.15
C HIS A 182 -9.71 3.41 -4.51
N SER A 183 -8.94 4.50 -4.59
CA SER A 183 -9.46 5.84 -4.29
C SER A 183 -10.54 6.23 -5.28
N GLY A 184 -11.48 7.05 -4.85
CA GLY A 184 -12.49 7.68 -5.71
C GLY A 184 -12.02 8.98 -6.39
N VAL A 185 -10.75 9.40 -6.20
CA VAL A 185 -10.23 10.70 -6.65
C VAL A 185 -9.08 10.50 -7.63
N ALA A 186 -9.22 11.05 -8.84
CA ALA A 186 -8.28 10.84 -9.95
C ALA A 186 -6.87 11.41 -9.72
N THR A 187 -6.68 12.26 -8.74
CA THR A 187 -5.35 12.80 -8.36
C THR A 187 -4.60 11.91 -7.37
N ASP A 188 -5.20 10.81 -6.92
CA ASP A 188 -4.54 9.83 -6.08
C ASP A 188 -3.88 8.74 -6.94
N LEU A 189 -2.72 8.25 -6.52
CA LEU A 189 -2.07 7.12 -7.18
C LEU A 189 -2.94 5.85 -7.11
N MET A 190 -3.64 5.64 -6.00
CA MET A 190 -4.52 4.48 -5.82
C MET A 190 -5.91 4.64 -6.46
N PHE A 191 -6.11 5.64 -7.33
CA PHE A 191 -7.26 5.67 -8.25
C PHE A 191 -7.16 4.51 -9.25
N ALA A 192 -8.29 3.96 -9.72
CA ALA A 192 -8.29 2.79 -10.60
C ALA A 192 -7.59 3.02 -11.95
N ASP A 193 -7.50 4.26 -12.41
CA ASP A 193 -6.80 4.69 -13.62
C ASP A 193 -5.99 5.95 -13.31
N PRO A 194 -4.87 5.83 -12.54
CA PRO A 194 -4.14 6.99 -12.06
C PRO A 194 -3.32 7.65 -13.17
N SER A 195 -3.17 8.97 -13.06
CA SER A 195 -2.34 9.78 -13.96
C SER A 195 -1.19 10.49 -13.25
N VAL A 196 -0.99 10.19 -11.96
CA VAL A 196 0.02 10.84 -11.11
C VAL A 196 1.24 9.93 -10.92
N PRO A 197 2.47 10.50 -10.84
CA PRO A 197 3.69 9.70 -10.85
C PRO A 197 4.03 9.01 -9.52
N GLY A 198 3.28 9.28 -8.45
CA GLY A 198 3.54 8.74 -7.12
C GLY A 198 2.39 8.95 -6.16
N PRO A 199 2.48 8.41 -4.93
CA PRO A 199 1.45 8.56 -3.91
C PRO A 199 1.14 10.02 -3.63
N SER A 200 -0.15 10.36 -3.59
CA SER A 200 -0.64 11.65 -3.12
C SER A 200 -0.54 11.76 -1.60
N ASP A 201 -0.71 12.95 -1.05
CA ASP A 201 -0.80 13.13 0.42
C ASP A 201 -1.94 12.28 1.01
N ARG A 202 -3.04 12.08 0.27
CA ARG A 202 -4.15 11.22 0.68
C ARG A 202 -3.80 9.74 0.65
N ASP A 203 -3.04 9.29 -0.34
CA ASP A 203 -2.54 7.92 -0.40
C ASP A 203 -1.63 7.64 0.80
N LEU A 204 -0.71 8.57 1.11
CA LEU A 204 0.19 8.46 2.25
C LEU A 204 -0.58 8.47 3.58
N ALA A 205 -1.54 9.38 3.74
CA ALA A 205 -2.40 9.44 4.92
C ALA A 205 -3.24 8.16 5.09
N THR A 206 -3.74 7.60 3.98
CA THR A 206 -4.47 6.32 3.99
C THR A 206 -3.57 5.17 4.44
N ALA A 207 -2.35 5.06 3.87
CA ALA A 207 -1.37 4.07 4.27
C ALA A 207 -1.02 4.18 5.76
N GLU A 208 -0.80 5.39 6.25
CA GLU A 208 -0.54 5.65 7.67
C GLU A 208 -1.70 5.19 8.57
N VAL A 209 -2.95 5.51 8.20
CA VAL A 209 -4.13 5.09 8.98
C VAL A 209 -4.25 3.57 9.03
N ILE A 210 -4.01 2.86 7.93
CA ILE A 210 -4.06 1.39 7.86
C ILE A 210 -3.15 0.77 8.93
N TYR A 211 -1.93 1.28 9.08
CA TYR A 211 -0.95 0.75 10.02
C TYR A 211 -1.23 1.11 11.49
N HIS A 212 -2.22 1.99 11.74
CA HIS A 212 -2.67 2.35 13.08
C HIS A 212 -4.04 1.76 13.45
N VAL A 213 -4.65 0.99 12.53
CA VAL A 213 -5.90 0.25 12.79
C VAL A 213 -5.57 -1.24 12.90
N PRO A 214 -6.02 -1.94 13.96
CA PRO A 214 -5.78 -3.38 14.07
C PRO A 214 -6.31 -4.12 12.83
N PRO A 215 -5.50 -4.97 12.18
CA PRO A 215 -5.95 -5.79 11.06
C PRO A 215 -6.90 -6.89 11.56
N ASN A 216 -7.80 -7.34 10.69
CA ASN A 216 -8.63 -8.51 10.93
C ASN A 216 -8.26 -9.68 10.00
N VAL A 217 -7.25 -9.49 9.17
CA VAL A 217 -6.64 -10.52 8.33
C VAL A 217 -5.16 -10.64 8.70
N GLU A 218 -4.69 -11.85 8.97
CA GLU A 218 -3.32 -12.12 9.39
C GLU A 218 -2.50 -12.74 8.24
N ALA A 219 -1.24 -12.32 8.08
CA ALA A 219 -0.34 -12.92 7.10
C ALA A 219 0.13 -14.29 7.57
N VAL A 220 -0.07 -15.32 6.75
CA VAL A 220 0.40 -16.69 7.01
C VAL A 220 1.24 -17.22 5.84
N GLY A 221 2.32 -17.91 6.14
CA GLY A 221 3.22 -18.46 5.12
C GLY A 221 4.69 -18.31 5.52
N PRO A 222 5.58 -18.66 4.59
CA PRO A 222 7.01 -18.80 4.85
C PRO A 222 7.67 -17.54 5.37
#